data_a7cb7eb3499fb3fce0758d2595d83501
#
_entry.id   a7cb7eb3499fb3fce0758d2595d83501
#
_cell.length_a   1.000
_cell.length_b   1.000
_cell.length_c   1.000
_cell.angle_alpha   90.00
_cell.angle_beta   90.00
_cell.angle_gamma   90.00
#
_symmetry.space_group_name_H-M   'P 1'
#
loop_
_entity.id
_entity.type
_entity.pdbx_description
1 polymer ?
#
loop_
_entity_poly.entity_id
_entity_poly.type
_entity_poly.pdbx_seq_one_letter_code
_entity_poly.pdbx_strand_id
1 'polypeptide(L)'
;MQVPQQLLGFLRSHQRQAPQVLVALQDNAALGLIITRQLNRSGCCWQVQHLRIAADGQRRQLSQQLLREAILRARGATSWIATSSSLDNDRLAALREQGFQPLRTERLWLLARPAAAAHGVGPDVSPDPALRPLNRRTAWALFQLEQAACPAQLRQLLDRSSDDLLDQSHGRGWLLLDGARNQAVAGLRWLGEHPGGGHDLELTVHPGWHHLIGSGTEQLLSQAHQSLGSSDPLWLRTDVGHRELESWLLKRGAEPRGERVLMARSVWRRQELPAPAQKAARRLEAMLEQLQPRRRPLPTPLGPR
;
A
#
# COMPACT_ATOMS: atom_id res chain seq x y z
N MET A 1 -14.51 -32.85 -23.32
CA MET A 1 -14.11 -31.48 -23.75
C MET A 1 -12.78 -31.16 -23.10
N GLN A 2 -11.67 -31.14 -23.87
CA GLN A 2 -10.36 -30.76 -23.35
C GLN A 2 -10.25 -29.23 -23.39
N VAL A 3 -10.05 -28.63 -22.21
CA VAL A 3 -9.79 -27.19 -22.10
C VAL A 3 -8.39 -26.92 -22.66
N PRO A 4 -8.22 -25.98 -23.61
CA PRO A 4 -6.90 -25.68 -24.20
C PRO A 4 -5.89 -25.27 -23.11
N GLN A 5 -4.71 -25.88 -23.14
CA GLN A 5 -3.63 -25.63 -22.16
C GLN A 5 -3.23 -24.16 -22.05
N GLN A 6 -3.43 -23.38 -23.11
CA GLN A 6 -3.18 -21.92 -23.12
C GLN A 6 -4.17 -21.15 -22.22
N LEU A 7 -5.42 -21.58 -22.16
CA LEU A 7 -6.43 -21.00 -21.25
C LEU A 7 -6.12 -21.32 -19.77
N LEU A 8 -5.57 -22.50 -19.48
CA LEU A 8 -5.13 -22.87 -18.14
C LEU A 8 -3.91 -22.04 -17.68
N GLY A 9 -3.00 -21.68 -18.58
CA GLY A 9 -1.87 -20.79 -18.30
C GLY A 9 -2.32 -19.37 -17.98
N PHE A 10 -3.29 -18.84 -18.74
CA PHE A 10 -3.89 -17.53 -18.52
C PHE A 10 -4.67 -17.47 -17.20
N LEU A 11 -5.47 -18.48 -16.90
CA LEU A 11 -6.19 -18.60 -15.62
C LEU A 11 -5.24 -18.74 -14.43
N ARG A 12 -4.11 -19.45 -14.57
CA ARG A 12 -3.10 -19.57 -13.50
C ARG A 12 -2.37 -18.24 -13.21
N SER A 13 -2.11 -17.41 -14.20
CA SER A 13 -1.50 -16.09 -13.98
C SER A 13 -2.46 -15.13 -13.25
N HIS A 14 -3.76 -15.23 -13.53
CA HIS A 14 -4.79 -14.47 -12.81
C HIS A 14 -5.10 -15.05 -11.42
N GLN A 15 -4.95 -16.36 -11.21
CA GLN A 15 -5.13 -17.00 -9.90
C GLN A 15 -4.12 -16.58 -8.84
N ARG A 16 -2.90 -16.14 -9.22
CA ARG A 16 -1.91 -15.65 -8.26
C ARG A 16 -2.33 -14.36 -7.55
N GLN A 17 -3.21 -13.57 -8.14
CA GLN A 17 -3.73 -12.33 -7.57
C GLN A 17 -5.18 -12.46 -7.07
N ALA A 18 -5.76 -13.65 -7.16
CA ALA A 18 -7.11 -13.89 -6.66
C ALA A 18 -7.16 -13.64 -5.14
N PRO A 19 -8.21 -12.95 -4.65
CA PRO A 19 -8.37 -12.75 -3.22
C PRO A 19 -8.60 -14.09 -2.51
N GLN A 20 -8.00 -14.25 -1.34
CA GLN A 20 -8.31 -15.36 -0.44
C GLN A 20 -9.53 -14.98 0.39
N VAL A 21 -10.52 -15.86 0.42
CA VAL A 21 -11.72 -15.71 1.26
C VAL A 21 -11.73 -16.81 2.29
N LEU A 22 -11.81 -16.46 3.57
CA LEU A 22 -12.05 -17.38 4.66
C LEU A 22 -13.38 -17.03 5.31
N VAL A 23 -14.19 -18.04 5.58
CA VAL A 23 -15.50 -17.89 6.22
C VAL A 23 -15.50 -18.71 7.52
N ALA A 24 -15.94 -18.09 8.61
CA ALA A 24 -16.21 -18.78 9.86
C ALA A 24 -17.65 -19.27 9.83
N LEU A 25 -17.84 -20.59 10.02
CA LEU A 25 -19.15 -21.24 10.03
C LEU A 25 -19.41 -21.85 11.41
N GLN A 26 -20.64 -21.76 11.89
CA GLN A 26 -21.16 -22.51 13.03
C GLN A 26 -22.55 -23.00 12.69
N ASP A 27 -22.81 -24.29 12.87
CA ASP A 27 -24.11 -24.94 12.58
C ASP A 27 -24.66 -24.59 11.20
N ASN A 28 -23.76 -24.56 10.19
CA ASN A 28 -24.04 -24.18 8.80
C ASN A 28 -24.39 -22.69 8.58
N ALA A 29 -24.33 -21.84 9.59
CA ALA A 29 -24.51 -20.40 9.48
C ALA A 29 -23.16 -19.68 9.38
N ALA A 30 -23.08 -18.67 8.50
CA ALA A 30 -21.88 -17.84 8.35
C ALA A 30 -21.83 -16.80 9.47
N LEU A 31 -20.85 -16.92 10.37
CA LEU A 31 -20.62 -15.97 11.47
C LEU A 31 -19.72 -14.81 11.08
N GLY A 32 -18.88 -14.98 10.08
CA GLY A 32 -18.00 -13.92 9.63
C GLY A 32 -17.13 -14.35 8.44
N LEU A 33 -16.52 -13.38 7.80
CA LEU A 33 -15.62 -13.59 6.68
C LEU A 33 -14.44 -12.62 6.72
N ILE A 34 -13.33 -13.05 6.17
CA ILE A 34 -12.18 -12.20 5.85
C ILE A 34 -11.78 -12.39 4.39
N ILE A 35 -11.50 -11.28 3.72
CA ILE A 35 -10.99 -11.25 2.35
C ILE A 35 -9.61 -10.60 2.39
N THR A 36 -8.62 -11.33 1.89
CA THR A 36 -7.23 -10.87 1.81
C THR A 36 -6.72 -10.99 0.38
N ARG A 37 -5.80 -10.12 -0.01
CA ARG A 37 -5.20 -10.09 -1.34
C ARG A 37 -3.73 -9.76 -1.28
N GLN A 38 -2.95 -10.32 -2.19
CA GLN A 38 -1.58 -9.88 -2.45
C GLN A 38 -1.59 -8.46 -3.02
N LEU A 39 -0.72 -7.58 -2.51
CA LEU A 39 -0.59 -6.21 -2.98
C LEU A 39 0.50 -6.02 -4.02
N ASN A 40 1.47 -6.93 -4.07
CA ASN A 40 2.57 -6.87 -5.00
C ASN A 40 2.77 -8.21 -5.71
N ARG A 41 3.42 -8.18 -6.87
CA ARG A 41 3.68 -9.36 -7.70
C ARG A 41 4.62 -10.37 -7.02
N SER A 42 5.50 -9.90 -6.14
CA SER A 42 6.39 -10.77 -5.34
C SER A 42 5.60 -11.62 -4.33
N GLY A 43 4.37 -11.22 -3.97
CA GLY A 43 3.53 -11.90 -2.99
C GLY A 43 4.01 -11.72 -1.54
N CYS A 44 4.97 -10.84 -1.30
CA CYS A 44 5.50 -10.60 0.03
C CYS A 44 4.62 -9.66 0.88
N CYS A 45 3.85 -8.76 0.25
CA CYS A 45 2.92 -7.85 0.92
C CYS A 45 1.47 -8.27 0.69
N TRP A 46 0.69 -8.40 1.77
CA TRP A 46 -0.72 -8.75 1.75
C TRP A 46 -1.59 -7.68 2.37
N GLN A 47 -2.81 -7.56 1.90
CA GLN A 47 -3.81 -6.62 2.40
C GLN A 47 -5.04 -7.36 2.94
N VAL A 48 -5.51 -6.95 4.12
CA VAL A 48 -6.85 -7.26 4.60
C VAL A 48 -7.83 -6.29 3.94
N GLN A 49 -8.57 -6.76 2.93
CA GLN A 49 -9.56 -5.95 2.22
C GLN A 49 -10.85 -5.82 3.02
N HIS A 50 -11.38 -6.95 3.45
CA HIS A 50 -12.62 -6.99 4.21
C HIS A 50 -12.48 -7.91 5.43
N LEU A 51 -13.08 -7.51 6.52
CA LEU A 51 -13.30 -8.31 7.71
C LEU A 51 -14.71 -7.97 8.21
N ARG A 52 -15.60 -8.92 8.15
CA ARG A 52 -17.00 -8.75 8.53
C ARG A 52 -17.40 -9.88 9.48
N ILE A 53 -18.05 -9.52 10.58
CA ILE A 53 -18.56 -10.46 11.58
C ILE A 53 -20.05 -10.17 11.75
N ALA A 54 -20.85 -11.23 11.65
CA ALA A 54 -22.30 -11.15 11.77
C ALA A 54 -22.79 -11.13 13.21
N ALA A 55 -22.07 -11.79 14.13
CA ALA A 55 -22.51 -11.99 15.50
C ALA A 55 -22.06 -10.88 16.46
N ASP A 56 -22.93 -10.44 17.34
CA ASP A 56 -22.69 -9.32 18.25
C ASP A 56 -21.85 -9.69 19.48
N GLY A 57 -21.95 -10.92 20.00
CA GLY A 57 -21.29 -11.29 21.26
C GLY A 57 -19.83 -11.75 21.15
N GLN A 58 -19.36 -12.16 19.98
CA GLN A 58 -18.02 -12.75 19.79
C GLN A 58 -17.17 -12.03 18.73
N ARG A 59 -17.54 -10.81 18.36
CA ARG A 59 -16.93 -10.05 17.26
C ARG A 59 -15.42 -10.00 17.33
N ARG A 60 -14.85 -9.66 18.50
CA ARG A 60 -13.41 -9.55 18.69
C ARG A 60 -12.71 -10.91 18.54
N GLN A 61 -13.21 -11.96 19.18
CA GLN A 61 -12.61 -13.30 19.13
C GLN A 61 -12.63 -13.88 17.72
N LEU A 62 -13.76 -13.79 17.01
CA LEU A 62 -13.88 -14.24 15.62
C LEU A 62 -12.99 -13.44 14.67
N SER A 63 -12.88 -12.12 14.88
CA SER A 63 -11.96 -11.27 14.11
C SER A 63 -10.52 -11.73 14.27
N GLN A 64 -10.09 -12.03 15.50
CA GLN A 64 -8.75 -12.53 15.78
C GLN A 64 -8.49 -13.88 15.13
N GLN A 65 -9.43 -14.82 15.23
CA GLN A 65 -9.29 -16.16 14.64
C GLN A 65 -9.18 -16.07 13.11
N LEU A 66 -10.05 -15.30 12.46
CA LEU A 66 -10.02 -15.10 11.01
C LEU A 66 -8.71 -14.43 10.54
N LEU A 67 -8.25 -13.40 11.26
CA LEU A 67 -6.98 -12.74 10.97
C LEU A 67 -5.81 -13.70 11.13
N ARG A 68 -5.76 -14.46 12.25
CA ARG A 68 -4.72 -15.45 12.49
C ARG A 68 -4.65 -16.50 11.40
N GLU A 69 -5.81 -17.06 11.03
CA GLU A 69 -5.89 -18.05 9.96
C GLU A 69 -5.46 -17.49 8.60
N ALA A 70 -5.87 -16.27 8.27
CA ALA A 70 -5.44 -15.61 7.03
C ALA A 70 -3.93 -15.43 6.99
N ILE A 71 -3.33 -14.98 8.10
CA ILE A 71 -1.88 -14.78 8.20
C ILE A 71 -1.12 -16.10 8.08
N LEU A 72 -1.60 -17.17 8.70
CA LEU A 72 -0.96 -18.49 8.65
C LEU A 72 -1.00 -19.09 7.24
N ARG A 73 -2.08 -18.86 6.49
CA ARG A 73 -2.27 -19.38 5.14
C ARG A 73 -1.54 -18.60 4.06
N ALA A 74 -1.19 -17.35 4.30
CA ALA A 74 -0.46 -16.51 3.35
C ALA A 74 1.03 -16.89 3.30
N ARG A 75 1.34 -17.95 2.56
CA ARG A 75 2.73 -18.40 2.40
C ARG A 75 3.57 -17.33 1.70
N GLY A 76 4.75 -17.03 2.25
CA GLY A 76 5.67 -16.04 1.68
C GLY A 76 5.39 -14.60 2.08
N ALA A 77 4.27 -14.31 2.77
CA ALA A 77 4.00 -12.98 3.30
C ALA A 77 5.06 -12.56 4.32
N THR A 78 5.70 -11.42 4.10
CA THR A 78 6.63 -10.78 5.03
C THR A 78 6.02 -9.53 5.65
N SER A 79 5.03 -8.95 4.98
CA SER A 79 4.32 -7.76 5.46
C SER A 79 2.82 -7.86 5.20
N TRP A 80 2.06 -7.16 6.04
CA TRP A 80 0.62 -7.06 5.94
C TRP A 80 0.19 -5.62 6.15
N ILE A 81 -0.81 -5.19 5.43
CA ILE A 81 -1.51 -3.94 5.69
C ILE A 81 -3.00 -4.17 5.88
N ALA A 82 -3.59 -3.32 6.70
CA ALA A 82 -5.04 -3.27 6.92
C ALA A 82 -5.46 -1.82 7.15
N THR A 83 -6.66 -1.46 6.72
CA THR A 83 -7.28 -0.19 7.06
C THR A 83 -8.53 -0.44 7.89
N SER A 84 -8.73 0.39 8.91
CA SER A 84 -9.94 0.37 9.73
C SER A 84 -10.43 1.80 9.96
N SER A 85 -11.73 1.97 10.10
CA SER A 85 -12.25 3.25 10.62
C SER A 85 -11.58 3.55 11.96
N SER A 86 -11.26 4.81 12.22
CA SER A 86 -10.74 5.27 13.51
C SER A 86 -11.72 5.05 14.67
N LEU A 87 -13.02 4.89 14.33
CA LEU A 87 -14.10 4.63 15.28
C LEU A 87 -14.37 3.15 15.54
N ASP A 88 -13.79 2.23 14.74
CA ASP A 88 -13.97 0.79 14.90
C ASP A 88 -12.92 0.21 15.88
N ASN A 89 -13.18 0.43 17.17
CA ASN A 89 -12.26 0.02 18.25
C ASN A 89 -12.05 -1.50 18.31
N ASP A 90 -13.08 -2.30 18.03
CA ASP A 90 -12.99 -3.76 18.05
C ASP A 90 -12.05 -4.28 16.98
N ARG A 91 -12.19 -3.75 15.76
CA ARG A 91 -11.33 -4.12 14.65
C ARG A 91 -9.89 -3.64 14.87
N LEU A 92 -9.71 -2.41 15.38
CA LEU A 92 -8.38 -1.89 15.72
C LEU A 92 -7.72 -2.73 16.82
N ALA A 93 -8.47 -3.15 17.84
CA ALA A 93 -7.97 -4.03 18.89
C ALA A 93 -7.59 -5.41 18.33
N ALA A 94 -8.46 -6.04 17.53
CA ALA A 94 -8.17 -7.33 16.91
C ALA A 94 -6.91 -7.28 16.02
N LEU A 95 -6.72 -6.21 15.27
CA LEU A 95 -5.51 -6.00 14.46
C LEU A 95 -4.26 -5.86 15.34
N ARG A 96 -4.31 -5.04 16.41
CA ARG A 96 -3.18 -4.87 17.34
C ARG A 96 -2.76 -6.19 17.99
N GLU A 97 -3.71 -7.01 18.41
CA GLU A 97 -3.47 -8.32 19.00
C GLU A 97 -2.82 -9.31 18.02
N GLN A 98 -3.02 -9.10 16.71
CA GLN A 98 -2.30 -9.82 15.67
C GLN A 98 -0.97 -9.15 15.26
N GLY A 99 -0.49 -8.17 16.03
CA GLY A 99 0.80 -7.52 15.84
C GLY A 99 0.81 -6.41 14.79
N PHE A 100 -0.35 -5.91 14.37
CA PHE A 100 -0.41 -4.73 13.51
C PHE A 100 -0.17 -3.47 14.35
N GLN A 101 0.64 -2.56 13.79
CA GLN A 101 0.94 -1.25 14.37
C GLN A 101 0.34 -0.15 13.50
N PRO A 102 -0.19 0.93 14.09
CA PRO A 102 -0.67 2.08 13.32
C PRO A 102 0.51 2.79 12.65
N LEU A 103 0.38 3.10 11.36
CA LEU A 103 1.40 3.82 10.58
C LEU A 103 1.01 5.27 10.33
N ARG A 104 -0.24 5.49 9.90
CA ARG A 104 -0.77 6.83 9.63
C ARG A 104 -2.28 6.82 9.74
N THR A 105 -2.85 8.00 9.93
CA THR A 105 -4.28 8.24 9.84
C THR A 105 -4.58 8.95 8.51
N GLU A 106 -5.54 8.41 7.78
CA GLU A 106 -5.99 8.94 6.48
C GLU A 106 -7.38 9.51 6.64
N ARG A 107 -7.63 10.67 6.06
CA ARG A 107 -8.96 11.24 5.92
C ARG A 107 -9.53 10.94 4.55
N LEU A 108 -10.79 10.54 4.51
CA LEU A 108 -11.53 10.29 3.29
C LEU A 108 -12.33 11.55 2.93
N TRP A 109 -12.20 11.97 1.69
CA TRP A 109 -12.85 13.14 1.14
C TRP A 109 -13.81 12.76 0.02
N LEU A 110 -15.00 13.34 0.04
CA LEU A 110 -15.96 13.26 -1.06
C LEU A 110 -15.90 14.58 -1.83
N LEU A 111 -15.56 14.48 -3.11
CA LEU A 111 -15.64 15.59 -4.05
C LEU A 111 -16.87 15.40 -4.92
N ALA A 112 -17.91 16.14 -4.64
CA ALA A 112 -19.00 16.29 -5.57
C ALA A 112 -18.50 17.04 -6.82
N ARG A 113 -19.15 16.82 -7.95
CA ARG A 113 -18.87 17.57 -9.18
C ARG A 113 -18.90 19.07 -8.86
N PRO A 114 -17.88 19.84 -9.26
CA PRO A 114 -18.02 21.29 -9.21
C PRO A 114 -19.23 21.65 -10.10
N ALA A 115 -20.21 22.35 -9.53
CA ALA A 115 -21.18 23.05 -10.33
C ALA A 115 -20.39 23.82 -11.38
N ALA A 116 -20.68 23.64 -12.65
CA ALA A 116 -19.89 24.08 -13.78
C ALA A 116 -19.32 25.50 -13.57
N ALA A 117 -18.28 25.61 -12.82
CA ALA A 117 -17.44 26.78 -12.76
C ALA A 117 -16.64 26.70 -14.05
N ALA A 118 -17.01 27.53 -14.99
CA ALA A 118 -16.25 27.91 -16.13
C ALA A 118 -14.89 28.50 -15.67
N HIS A 119 -14.04 27.65 -15.14
CA HIS A 119 -12.62 27.96 -15.11
C HIS A 119 -12.10 27.48 -16.46
N GLY A 120 -12.35 28.29 -17.46
CA GLY A 120 -11.51 28.33 -18.61
C GLY A 120 -10.10 28.38 -18.05
N VAL A 121 -9.35 27.32 -18.26
CA VAL A 121 -7.88 27.36 -18.18
C VAL A 121 -7.53 28.46 -19.12
N GLY A 122 -7.17 29.63 -18.57
CA GLY A 122 -6.72 30.77 -19.35
C GLY A 122 -5.58 30.28 -20.26
N PRO A 123 -5.41 30.87 -21.46
CA PRO A 123 -4.41 30.45 -22.45
C PRO A 123 -2.96 30.60 -21.98
N ASP A 124 -2.72 30.97 -20.73
CA ASP A 124 -1.41 31.26 -20.15
C ASP A 124 -0.89 30.14 -19.23
N VAL A 125 -1.34 28.90 -19.42
CA VAL A 125 -0.69 27.79 -18.73
C VAL A 125 0.60 27.47 -19.45
N SER A 126 1.71 27.89 -18.85
CA SER A 126 3.04 27.37 -19.17
C SER A 126 2.95 25.86 -19.45
N PRO A 127 3.48 25.33 -20.56
CA PRO A 127 3.33 23.92 -20.93
C PRO A 127 3.98 22.94 -19.95
N ASP A 128 4.55 23.42 -18.88
CA ASP A 128 5.26 22.67 -17.85
C ASP A 128 4.63 22.91 -16.46
N PRO A 129 4.22 21.86 -15.73
CA PRO A 129 4.35 20.42 -16.02
C PRO A 129 3.27 19.88 -16.99
N ALA A 130 3.67 18.95 -17.87
CA ALA A 130 2.80 18.35 -18.87
C ALA A 130 1.96 17.21 -18.32
N LEU A 131 0.65 17.24 -18.55
CA LEU A 131 -0.27 16.15 -18.21
C LEU A 131 -0.04 14.92 -19.12
N ARG A 132 0.12 13.76 -18.53
CA ARG A 132 0.30 12.47 -19.24
C ARG A 132 -0.55 11.37 -18.61
N PRO A 133 -1.11 10.45 -19.40
CA PRO A 133 -1.82 9.30 -18.88
C PRO A 133 -0.84 8.29 -18.27
N LEU A 134 -1.32 7.58 -17.23
CA LEU A 134 -0.60 6.44 -16.67
C LEU A 134 -0.65 5.25 -17.62
N ASN A 135 0.51 4.75 -17.99
CA ASN A 135 0.68 3.56 -18.82
C ASN A 135 2.06 2.94 -18.56
N ARG A 136 2.43 1.87 -19.26
CA ARG A 136 3.72 1.20 -19.08
C ARG A 136 4.93 2.11 -19.26
N ARG A 137 4.85 3.15 -20.10
CA ARG A 137 5.97 4.08 -20.35
C ARG A 137 6.12 5.09 -19.21
N THR A 138 5.01 5.48 -18.56
CA THR A 138 4.98 6.48 -17.48
C THR A 138 4.95 5.85 -16.08
N ALA A 139 4.77 4.53 -15.96
CA ALA A 139 4.70 3.81 -14.68
C ALA A 139 5.97 3.97 -13.84
N TRP A 140 7.14 4.04 -14.49
CA TRP A 140 8.41 4.29 -13.79
C TRP A 140 8.47 5.69 -13.16
N ALA A 141 7.97 6.70 -13.85
CA ALA A 141 7.91 8.06 -13.29
C ALA A 141 6.96 8.13 -12.09
N LEU A 142 5.81 7.45 -12.16
CA LEU A 142 4.93 7.29 -10.99
C LEU A 142 5.64 6.58 -9.84
N PHE A 143 6.38 5.52 -10.11
CA PHE A 143 7.12 4.80 -9.08
C PHE A 143 8.14 5.70 -8.39
N GLN A 144 8.89 6.51 -9.12
CA GLN A 144 9.81 7.49 -8.54
C GLN A 144 9.10 8.53 -7.68
N LEU A 145 7.95 9.03 -8.13
CA LEU A 145 7.11 9.96 -7.37
C LEU A 145 6.65 9.32 -6.03
N GLU A 146 6.16 8.09 -6.08
CA GLU A 146 5.77 7.33 -4.89
C GLU A 146 6.97 7.09 -3.95
N GLN A 147 8.16 6.81 -4.51
CA GLN A 147 9.38 6.65 -3.71
C GLN A 147 9.77 7.95 -2.97
N ALA A 148 9.53 9.11 -3.56
CA ALA A 148 9.81 10.40 -2.94
C ALA A 148 8.75 10.81 -1.91
N ALA A 149 7.46 10.55 -2.19
CA ALA A 149 6.34 11.00 -1.37
C ALA A 149 5.96 10.02 -0.23
N CYS A 150 6.21 8.71 -0.41
CA CYS A 150 5.84 7.70 0.57
C CYS A 150 6.86 7.62 1.71
N PRO A 151 6.44 7.64 2.99
CA PRO A 151 7.34 7.44 4.11
C PRO A 151 8.15 6.15 4.00
N ALA A 152 9.43 6.19 4.37
CA ALA A 152 10.37 5.07 4.19
C ALA A 152 9.86 3.76 4.80
N GLN A 153 9.28 3.81 6.00
CA GLN A 153 8.72 2.64 6.67
C GLN A 153 7.58 2.00 5.87
N LEU A 154 6.63 2.80 5.37
CA LEU A 154 5.52 2.31 4.57
C LEU A 154 6.00 1.75 3.23
N ARG A 155 6.96 2.41 2.61
CA ARG A 155 7.59 1.98 1.35
C ARG A 155 8.24 0.60 1.46
N GLN A 156 8.98 0.36 2.55
CA GLN A 156 9.60 -0.95 2.82
C GLN A 156 8.57 -2.06 3.04
N LEU A 157 7.44 -1.73 3.70
CA LEU A 157 6.37 -2.70 3.95
C LEU A 157 5.60 -3.07 2.67
N LEU A 158 5.34 -2.08 1.81
CA LEU A 158 4.60 -2.29 0.57
C LEU A 158 5.43 -3.02 -0.49
N ASP A 159 6.75 -2.80 -0.52
CA ASP A 159 7.70 -3.40 -1.47
C ASP A 159 7.15 -3.43 -2.90
N ARG A 160 6.66 -2.26 -3.36
CA ARG A 160 6.02 -2.10 -4.67
C ARG A 160 7.06 -1.88 -5.77
N SER A 161 6.78 -2.41 -6.94
CA SER A 161 7.43 -2.07 -8.21
C SER A 161 6.56 -1.11 -9.04
N SER A 162 7.09 -0.61 -10.15
CA SER A 162 6.31 0.19 -11.10
C SER A 162 5.14 -0.59 -11.71
N ASP A 163 5.32 -1.89 -11.91
CA ASP A 163 4.29 -2.78 -12.41
C ASP A 163 3.16 -3.00 -11.39
N ASP A 164 3.49 -3.08 -10.10
CA ASP A 164 2.48 -3.20 -9.04
C ASP A 164 1.58 -1.96 -8.98
N LEU A 165 2.16 -0.77 -9.16
CA LEU A 165 1.40 0.48 -9.21
C LEU A 165 0.46 0.52 -10.40
N LEU A 166 0.92 0.03 -11.55
CA LEU A 166 0.11 -0.04 -12.77
C LEU A 166 -1.06 -1.04 -12.61
N ASP A 167 -0.79 -2.22 -12.04
CA ASP A 167 -1.81 -3.24 -11.77
C ASP A 167 -2.86 -2.75 -10.76
N GLN A 168 -2.43 -2.14 -9.66
CA GLN A 168 -3.31 -1.58 -8.63
C GLN A 168 -4.20 -0.45 -9.15
N SER A 169 -3.75 0.25 -10.18
CA SER A 169 -4.49 1.33 -10.84
C SER A 169 -5.29 0.85 -12.05
N HIS A 170 -5.28 -0.46 -12.35
CA HIS A 170 -5.89 -1.03 -13.57
C HIS A 170 -5.48 -0.27 -14.84
N GLY A 171 -4.26 0.26 -14.86
CA GLY A 171 -3.74 1.10 -15.93
C GLY A 171 -4.41 2.47 -16.07
N ARG A 172 -5.20 2.92 -15.08
CA ARG A 172 -5.91 4.21 -15.10
C ARG A 172 -5.28 5.19 -14.12
N GLY A 173 -4.94 6.37 -14.62
CA GLY A 173 -4.36 7.46 -13.84
C GLY A 173 -3.73 8.52 -14.72
N TRP A 174 -3.27 9.58 -14.11
CA TRP A 174 -2.70 10.74 -14.78
C TRP A 174 -1.53 11.28 -13.97
N LEU A 175 -0.53 11.79 -14.67
CA LEU A 175 0.70 12.33 -14.09
C LEU A 175 0.95 13.72 -14.65
N LEU A 176 1.47 14.60 -13.81
CA LEU A 176 2.12 15.83 -14.23
C LEU A 176 3.63 15.58 -14.28
N LEU A 177 4.21 15.74 -15.47
CA LEU A 177 5.63 15.56 -15.71
C LEU A 177 6.31 16.93 -15.88
N ASP A 178 7.36 17.17 -15.10
CA ASP A 178 8.31 18.25 -15.35
C ASP A 178 9.09 17.94 -16.63
N GLY A 179 8.92 18.76 -17.66
CA GLY A 179 9.54 18.56 -18.98
C GLY A 179 11.05 18.66 -18.95
N ALA A 180 11.60 19.50 -18.08
CA ALA A 180 13.04 19.71 -17.96
C ALA A 180 13.76 18.46 -17.36
N ARG A 181 13.11 17.79 -16.41
CA ARG A 181 13.70 16.65 -15.68
C ARG A 181 13.11 15.30 -16.08
N ASN A 182 12.04 15.29 -16.88
CA ASN A 182 11.26 14.11 -17.23
C ASN A 182 10.85 13.29 -15.97
N GLN A 183 10.48 14.00 -14.91
CA GLN A 183 10.13 13.45 -13.61
C GLN A 183 8.67 13.75 -13.29
N ALA A 184 7.95 12.77 -12.72
CA ALA A 184 6.61 13.03 -12.23
C ALA A 184 6.66 13.88 -10.96
N VAL A 185 5.93 14.99 -10.96
CA VAL A 185 5.85 15.94 -9.84
C VAL A 185 4.52 15.87 -9.10
N ALA A 186 3.48 15.36 -9.76
CA ALA A 186 2.22 14.97 -9.14
C ALA A 186 1.59 13.82 -9.93
N GLY A 187 0.73 13.06 -9.29
CA GLY A 187 0.04 11.93 -9.90
C GLY A 187 -1.30 11.64 -9.24
N LEU A 188 -2.25 11.19 -10.03
CA LEU A 188 -3.57 10.75 -9.60
C LEU A 188 -3.83 9.35 -10.14
N ARG A 189 -4.07 8.37 -9.26
CA ARG A 189 -4.35 6.98 -9.60
C ARG A 189 -5.80 6.63 -9.32
N TRP A 190 -6.43 5.91 -10.22
CA TRP A 190 -7.73 5.29 -9.98
C TRP A 190 -7.53 3.94 -9.27
N LEU A 191 -8.17 3.73 -8.12
CA LEU A 191 -8.04 2.53 -7.30
C LEU A 191 -9.22 1.56 -7.45
N GLY A 192 -10.29 2.00 -8.13
CA GLY A 192 -11.50 1.22 -8.31
C GLY A 192 -12.76 2.05 -8.07
N GLU A 193 -13.90 1.36 -8.08
CA GLU A 193 -15.19 1.94 -7.72
C GLU A 193 -15.33 2.00 -6.21
N HIS A 194 -15.90 3.10 -5.69
CA HIS A 194 -16.16 3.26 -4.27
C HIS A 194 -17.49 2.59 -3.90
N PRO A 195 -17.58 1.84 -2.78
CA PRO A 195 -18.83 1.17 -2.38
C PRO A 195 -20.02 2.11 -2.16
N GLY A 196 -19.77 3.37 -1.90
CA GLY A 196 -20.78 4.43 -1.78
C GLY A 196 -21.13 5.13 -3.10
N GLY A 197 -20.71 4.57 -4.23
CA GLY A 197 -20.83 5.16 -5.57
C GLY A 197 -19.66 6.08 -5.92
N GLY A 198 -19.34 6.17 -7.21
CA GLY A 198 -18.23 6.96 -7.74
C GLY A 198 -16.87 6.23 -7.69
N HIS A 199 -15.79 6.97 -7.68
CA HIS A 199 -14.45 6.46 -7.94
C HIS A 199 -13.48 6.74 -6.81
N ASP A 200 -12.79 5.70 -6.31
CA ASP A 200 -11.67 5.83 -5.36
C ASP A 200 -10.41 6.27 -6.10
N LEU A 201 -9.82 7.37 -5.64
CA LEU A 201 -8.60 7.95 -6.21
C LEU A 201 -7.53 8.14 -5.13
N GLU A 202 -6.28 8.00 -5.54
CA GLU A 202 -5.11 8.34 -4.73
C GLU A 202 -4.32 9.45 -5.41
N LEU A 203 -4.18 10.58 -4.71
CA LEU A 203 -3.43 11.74 -5.16
C LEU A 203 -2.08 11.76 -4.46
N THR A 204 -1.02 11.83 -5.23
CA THR A 204 0.36 11.96 -4.75
C THR A 204 0.98 13.24 -5.32
N VAL A 205 1.56 14.07 -4.46
CA VAL A 205 2.32 15.27 -4.84
C VAL A 205 3.75 15.11 -4.34
N HIS A 206 4.72 15.40 -5.19
CA HIS A 206 6.13 15.33 -4.80
C HIS A 206 6.43 16.34 -3.68
N PRO A 207 7.14 15.96 -2.59
CA PRO A 207 7.38 16.84 -1.44
C PRO A 207 8.03 18.19 -1.76
N GLY A 208 8.86 18.24 -2.81
CA GLY A 208 9.48 19.49 -3.26
C GLY A 208 8.59 20.36 -4.16
N TRP A 209 7.34 19.95 -4.43
CA TRP A 209 6.44 20.61 -5.38
C TRP A 209 5.10 20.99 -4.75
N HIS A 210 5.10 21.40 -3.49
CA HIS A 210 3.89 21.81 -2.76
C HIS A 210 3.10 22.93 -3.46
N HIS A 211 3.77 23.79 -4.22
CA HIS A 211 3.14 24.84 -5.01
C HIS A 211 2.17 24.35 -6.08
N LEU A 212 2.24 23.05 -6.44
CA LEU A 212 1.26 22.43 -7.34
C LEU A 212 -0.07 22.08 -6.66
N ILE A 213 -0.15 22.15 -5.32
CA ILE A 213 -1.40 22.03 -4.58
C ILE A 213 -2.24 23.27 -4.91
N GLY A 214 -3.30 23.08 -5.67
CA GLY A 214 -4.11 24.10 -6.28
C GLY A 214 -4.20 23.88 -7.78
N SER A 215 -3.37 24.52 -8.57
CA SER A 215 -3.44 24.45 -10.05
C SER A 215 -3.16 23.06 -10.62
N GLY A 216 -2.08 22.41 -10.20
CA GLY A 216 -1.72 21.08 -10.69
C GLY A 216 -2.68 19.99 -10.21
N THR A 217 -3.08 20.02 -8.94
CA THR A 217 -4.05 19.09 -8.39
C THR A 217 -5.42 19.26 -9.03
N GLU A 218 -5.85 20.49 -9.33
CA GLU A 218 -7.09 20.79 -10.04
C GLU A 218 -7.07 20.23 -11.46
N GLN A 219 -5.95 20.37 -12.18
CA GLN A 219 -5.78 19.80 -13.53
C GLN A 219 -5.93 18.28 -13.51
N LEU A 220 -5.32 17.58 -12.54
CA LEU A 220 -5.44 16.13 -12.39
C LEU A 220 -6.89 15.70 -12.08
N LEU A 221 -7.57 16.40 -11.17
CA LEU A 221 -8.96 16.09 -10.82
C LEU A 221 -9.93 16.38 -11.95
N SER A 222 -9.75 17.48 -12.67
CA SER A 222 -10.55 17.82 -13.85
C SER A 222 -10.42 16.75 -14.93
N GLN A 223 -9.19 16.26 -15.15
CA GLN A 223 -8.95 15.17 -16.09
C GLN A 223 -9.59 13.86 -15.64
N ALA A 224 -9.58 13.56 -14.34
CA ALA A 224 -10.25 12.38 -13.79
C ALA A 224 -11.77 12.46 -14.00
N HIS A 225 -12.40 13.59 -13.69
CA HIS A 225 -13.83 13.80 -13.94
C HIS A 225 -14.21 13.63 -15.42
N GLN A 226 -13.38 14.15 -16.34
CA GLN A 226 -13.63 14.00 -17.77
C GLN A 226 -13.53 12.55 -18.25
N SER A 227 -12.61 11.78 -17.65
CA SER A 227 -12.27 10.43 -18.12
C SER A 227 -13.07 9.31 -17.44
N LEU A 228 -13.56 9.52 -16.21
CA LEU A 228 -14.26 8.51 -15.42
C LEU A 228 -15.78 8.64 -15.43
N GLY A 229 -16.29 9.72 -15.98
CA GLY A 229 -17.70 10.03 -15.96
C GLY A 229 -17.96 11.32 -15.17
N SER A 230 -18.48 12.33 -15.85
CA SER A 230 -18.59 13.67 -15.28
C SER A 230 -19.65 13.83 -14.19
N SER A 231 -20.51 12.83 -13.98
CA SER A 231 -21.58 12.83 -12.95
C SER A 231 -21.20 12.14 -11.65
N ASP A 232 -20.18 11.28 -11.68
CA ASP A 232 -19.85 10.45 -10.54
C ASP A 232 -18.95 11.17 -9.53
N PRO A 233 -19.19 11.01 -8.22
CA PRO A 233 -18.36 11.61 -7.20
C PRO A 233 -16.97 10.99 -7.16
N LEU A 234 -15.97 11.81 -6.83
CA LEU A 234 -14.61 11.35 -6.60
C LEU A 234 -14.32 11.25 -5.10
N TRP A 235 -13.72 10.14 -4.71
CA TRP A 235 -13.27 9.90 -3.35
C TRP A 235 -11.76 9.97 -3.30
N LEU A 236 -11.23 10.86 -2.45
CA LEU A 236 -9.80 11.03 -2.25
C LEU A 236 -9.40 10.64 -0.83
N ARG A 237 -8.19 10.11 -0.69
CA ARG A 237 -7.56 9.82 0.60
C ARG A 237 -6.36 10.72 0.77
N THR A 238 -6.28 11.38 1.92
CA THR A 238 -5.13 12.21 2.31
C THR A 238 -4.60 11.78 3.67
N ASP A 239 -3.31 11.92 3.88
CA ASP A 239 -2.74 11.86 5.23
C ASP A 239 -3.21 13.08 6.03
N VAL A 240 -3.69 12.88 7.26
CA VAL A 240 -4.13 13.99 8.14
C VAL A 240 -3.00 14.98 8.48
N GLY A 241 -1.74 14.57 8.29
CA GLY A 241 -0.58 15.44 8.41
C GLY A 241 -0.41 16.43 7.23
N HIS A 242 -1.08 16.19 6.10
CA HIS A 242 -0.95 17.00 4.88
C HIS A 242 -1.89 18.22 4.89
N ARG A 243 -1.66 19.14 5.82
CA ARG A 243 -2.56 20.28 6.10
C ARG A 243 -2.84 21.18 4.89
N GLU A 244 -1.85 21.40 4.03
CA GLU A 244 -2.01 22.23 2.82
C GLU A 244 -3.01 21.63 1.85
N LEU A 245 -2.88 20.32 1.58
CA LEU A 245 -3.80 19.58 0.71
C LEU A 245 -5.20 19.53 1.30
N GLU A 246 -5.34 19.28 2.60
CA GLU A 246 -6.63 19.31 3.29
C GLU A 246 -7.29 20.69 3.23
N SER A 247 -6.52 21.76 3.47
CA SER A 247 -7.02 23.14 3.39
C SER A 247 -7.49 23.49 1.98
N TRP A 248 -6.77 23.03 0.97
CA TRP A 248 -7.18 23.22 -0.43
C TRP A 248 -8.45 22.44 -0.77
N LEU A 249 -8.56 21.17 -0.33
CA LEU A 249 -9.75 20.36 -0.53
C LEU A 249 -11.00 21.00 0.10
N LEU A 250 -10.88 21.53 1.33
CA LEU A 250 -11.97 22.26 1.99
C LEU A 250 -12.39 23.50 1.19
N LYS A 251 -11.43 24.32 0.73
CA LYS A 251 -11.70 25.49 -0.10
C LYS A 251 -12.40 25.13 -1.41
N ARG A 252 -12.13 23.95 -1.94
CA ARG A 252 -12.74 23.43 -3.15
C ARG A 252 -14.16 22.87 -2.92
N GLY A 253 -14.61 22.81 -1.67
CA GLY A 253 -15.92 22.26 -1.30
C GLY A 253 -15.93 20.73 -1.14
N ALA A 254 -14.76 20.10 -0.95
CA ALA A 254 -14.69 18.68 -0.61
C ALA A 254 -15.23 18.45 0.81
N GLU A 255 -16.01 17.38 0.97
CA GLU A 255 -16.60 17.02 2.26
C GLU A 255 -15.81 15.91 2.95
N PRO A 256 -15.35 16.09 4.20
CA PRO A 256 -14.73 15.02 4.94
C PRO A 256 -15.75 13.94 5.32
N ARG A 257 -15.44 12.66 5.05
CA ARG A 257 -16.34 11.50 5.26
C ARG A 257 -15.80 10.51 6.28
N GLY A 258 -14.91 10.95 7.13
CA GLY A 258 -14.35 10.17 8.22
C GLY A 258 -12.87 9.88 8.08
N GLU A 259 -12.34 9.21 9.09
CA GLU A 259 -10.92 8.89 9.19
C GLU A 259 -10.71 7.38 9.25
N ARG A 260 -9.60 6.95 8.70
CA ARG A 260 -9.15 5.55 8.73
C ARG A 260 -7.73 5.48 9.24
N VAL A 261 -7.45 4.46 10.02
CA VAL A 261 -6.08 4.15 10.46
C VAL A 261 -5.53 3.09 9.53
N LEU A 262 -4.44 3.43 8.84
CA LEU A 262 -3.61 2.46 8.11
C LEU A 262 -2.73 1.76 9.13
N MET A 263 -2.89 0.47 9.25
CA MET A 263 -2.12 -0.39 10.14
C MET A 263 -1.27 -1.36 9.34
N ALA A 264 -0.09 -1.68 9.83
CA ALA A 264 0.77 -2.66 9.21
C ALA A 264 1.41 -3.60 10.22
N ARG A 265 1.72 -4.79 9.73
CA ARG A 265 2.47 -5.82 10.41
C ARG A 265 3.63 -6.25 9.54
N SER A 266 4.84 -6.28 10.09
CA SER A 266 6.01 -6.88 9.47
C SER A 266 6.34 -8.19 10.18
N VAL A 267 6.66 -9.20 9.40
CA VAL A 267 7.19 -10.47 9.92
C VAL A 267 8.68 -10.48 9.59
N TRP A 268 9.51 -10.18 10.59
CA TRP A 268 10.95 -10.35 10.45
C TRP A 268 11.24 -11.84 10.30
N ARG A 269 11.44 -12.31 9.07
CA ARG A 269 12.10 -13.59 8.83
C ARG A 269 13.60 -13.31 8.86
N ARG A 270 14.32 -14.00 9.72
CA ARG A 270 15.76 -14.13 9.56
C ARG A 270 15.99 -14.60 8.14
N GLN A 271 16.64 -13.78 7.32
CA GLN A 271 17.07 -14.22 6.00
C GLN A 271 18.06 -15.36 6.26
N GLU A 272 17.65 -16.58 5.96
CA GLU A 272 18.59 -17.67 5.84
C GLU A 272 19.49 -17.33 4.67
N LEU A 273 20.76 -17.07 4.96
CA LEU A 273 21.75 -16.86 3.93
C LEU A 273 21.70 -18.06 2.96
N PRO A 274 21.76 -17.84 1.64
CA PRO A 274 21.82 -18.92 0.67
C PRO A 274 22.90 -19.94 1.07
N ALA A 275 22.64 -21.23 0.90
CA ALA A 275 23.55 -22.32 1.30
C ALA A 275 25.02 -22.11 0.93
N PRO A 276 25.40 -21.51 -0.24
CA PRO A 276 26.79 -21.18 -0.54
C PRO A 276 27.35 -20.06 0.35
N ALA A 277 26.54 -19.06 0.73
CA ALA A 277 26.99 -17.98 1.63
C ALA A 277 27.18 -18.48 3.07
N GLN A 278 26.35 -19.40 3.55
CA GLN A 278 26.53 -20.05 4.85
C GLN A 278 27.81 -20.89 4.90
N LYS A 279 28.15 -21.61 3.80
CA LYS A 279 29.41 -22.34 3.70
C LYS A 279 30.61 -21.42 3.70
N ALA A 280 30.53 -20.26 3.02
CA ALA A 280 31.59 -19.26 3.02
C ALA A 280 31.77 -18.62 4.40
N ALA A 281 30.69 -18.26 5.09
CA ALA A 281 30.71 -17.70 6.44
C ALA A 281 31.33 -18.68 7.44
N ARG A 282 30.95 -19.97 7.43
CA ARG A 282 31.53 -21.01 8.28
C ARG A 282 33.02 -21.24 7.99
N ARG A 283 33.46 -21.15 6.70
CA ARG A 283 34.89 -21.23 6.36
C ARG A 283 35.64 -20.02 6.90
N LEU A 284 35.09 -18.85 6.84
CA LEU A 284 35.68 -17.62 7.35
C LEU A 284 35.81 -17.64 8.88
N GLU A 285 34.79 -18.11 9.58
CA GLU A 285 34.82 -18.35 11.02
C GLU A 285 35.91 -19.36 11.41
N ALA A 286 35.98 -20.50 10.73
CA ALA A 286 37.01 -21.50 10.97
C ALA A 286 38.45 -20.97 10.69
N MET A 287 38.62 -20.09 9.68
CA MET A 287 39.93 -19.44 9.45
C MET A 287 40.26 -18.41 10.54
N LEU A 288 39.26 -17.65 11.02
CA LEU A 288 39.46 -16.70 12.12
C LEU A 288 39.79 -17.40 13.45
N GLU A 289 39.17 -18.55 13.72
CA GLU A 289 39.56 -19.37 14.89
C GLU A 289 40.98 -19.88 14.83
N GLN A 290 41.50 -20.24 13.61
CA GLN A 290 42.90 -20.64 13.42
C GLN A 290 43.89 -19.48 13.58
N LEU A 291 43.46 -18.24 13.33
CA LEU A 291 44.26 -17.03 13.48
C LEU A 291 44.28 -16.44 14.89
N GLN A 292 43.41 -16.92 15.78
CA GLN A 292 43.46 -16.49 17.18
C GLN A 292 44.75 -17.00 17.84
N PRO A 293 45.62 -16.12 18.39
CA PRO A 293 46.81 -16.55 19.07
C PRO A 293 46.40 -17.43 20.27
N ARG A 294 46.86 -18.68 20.25
CA ARG A 294 46.71 -19.59 21.40
C ARG A 294 47.22 -18.86 22.64
N ARG A 295 46.33 -18.44 23.54
CA ARG A 295 46.71 -17.91 24.83
C ARG A 295 47.49 -18.99 25.55
N ARG A 296 48.83 -18.79 25.63
CA ARG A 296 49.67 -19.61 26.51
C ARG A 296 49.18 -19.39 27.96
N PRO A 297 48.91 -20.46 28.72
CA PRO A 297 48.57 -20.30 30.14
C PRO A 297 49.75 -19.62 30.83
N LEU A 298 49.50 -18.53 31.51
CA LEU A 298 50.47 -17.87 32.36
C LEU A 298 50.86 -18.84 33.49
N PRO A 299 52.19 -19.02 33.75
CA PRO A 299 52.62 -19.86 34.86
C PRO A 299 52.08 -19.26 36.19
N THR A 300 51.47 -20.10 37.00
CA THR A 300 50.98 -19.73 38.33
C THR A 300 52.20 -19.38 39.21
N PRO A 301 52.25 -18.21 39.87
CA PRO A 301 53.35 -17.90 40.80
C PRO A 301 53.34 -18.88 41.96
N LEU A 302 54.52 -19.50 42.21
CA LEU A 302 54.74 -20.33 43.37
C LEU A 302 54.60 -19.47 44.65
N GLY A 303 53.63 -19.82 45.51
CA GLY A 303 53.45 -19.18 46.83
C GLY A 303 54.73 -19.30 47.70
N PRO A 304 54.93 -18.34 48.61
CA PRO A 304 56.07 -18.38 49.54
C PRO A 304 55.96 -19.56 50.49
N ARG A 305 57.15 -20.19 50.77
CA ARG A 305 57.31 -21.21 51.82
C ARG A 305 57.25 -20.59 53.18
#